data_a7d5afdcb9d5979a1d6e6c4d2682d1e2
#
_entry.id   a7d5afdcb9d5979a1d6e6c4d2682d1e2
#
_cell.length_a   1.000
_cell.length_b   1.000
_cell.length_c   1.000
_cell.angle_alpha   90.00
_cell.angle_beta   90.00
_cell.angle_gamma   90.00
#
_symmetry.space_group_name_H-M   'P 1'
#
loop_
_entity.id
_entity.type
_entity.pdbx_description
1 polymer ?
#
loop_
_entity_poly.entity_id
_entity_poly.type
_entity_poly.pdbx_seq_one_letter_code
_entity_poly.pdbx_strand_id
1 'polypeptide(L)'
;MQIEEMMVEDIASVLPLYIEYYNTCEESCWTEETAGKRICQVLTMQDSYSLIMKDDAGVVCGFVMGYFKQYDDIVGYTLEEIIIAAEEQNKGLGSYLMAELESRVKAAGASCIELQAVKDEMHERFYGKAGFKDAKNFVMKVKWW
;
A
#
# COMPACT_ATOMS: atom_id res chain seq x y z
N MET A 1 13.07 13.31 2.72
CA MET A 1 12.04 12.48 2.03
C MET A 1 10.85 13.35 1.66
N GLN A 2 10.42 13.27 0.42
CA GLN A 2 9.20 13.92 -0.06
C GLN A 2 8.12 12.87 -0.27
N ILE A 3 6.90 13.15 0.21
CA ILE A 3 5.72 12.31 -0.01
C ILE A 3 4.69 13.13 -0.77
N GLU A 4 4.33 12.66 -1.94
CA GLU A 4 3.37 13.31 -2.83
C GLU A 4 2.31 12.32 -3.30
N GLU A 5 1.23 12.82 -3.89
CA GLU A 5 0.20 11.95 -4.47
C GLU A 5 0.78 11.18 -5.65
N MET A 6 0.57 9.86 -5.66
CA MET A 6 1.01 8.98 -6.73
C MET A 6 -0.01 8.99 -7.86
N MET A 7 0.47 9.20 -9.06
CA MET A 7 -0.36 9.29 -10.26
C MET A 7 -0.01 8.16 -11.26
N VAL A 8 -0.83 7.99 -12.26
CA VAL A 8 -0.62 6.96 -13.31
C VAL A 8 0.75 7.13 -13.98
N GLU A 9 1.23 8.35 -14.11
CA GLU A 9 2.55 8.67 -14.70
C GLU A 9 3.71 8.11 -13.85
N ASP A 10 3.48 7.79 -12.59
CA ASP A 10 4.51 7.24 -11.71
C ASP A 10 4.67 5.72 -11.84
N ILE A 11 3.80 5.03 -12.57
CA ILE A 11 3.81 3.56 -12.66
C ILE A 11 5.18 3.04 -13.08
N ALA A 12 5.76 3.62 -14.13
CA ALA A 12 7.05 3.16 -14.63
C ALA A 12 8.17 3.22 -13.58
N SER A 13 8.13 4.20 -12.69
CA SER A 13 9.15 4.38 -11.65
C SER A 13 8.96 3.43 -10.45
N VAL A 14 7.76 2.93 -10.22
CA VAL A 14 7.48 2.02 -9.09
C VAL A 14 7.48 0.54 -9.49
N LEU A 15 7.40 0.23 -10.80
CA LEU A 15 7.40 -1.16 -11.28
C LEU A 15 8.58 -1.99 -10.79
N PRO A 16 9.84 -1.53 -10.88
CA PRO A 16 10.98 -2.30 -10.40
C PRO A 16 10.88 -2.62 -8.91
N LEU A 17 10.42 -1.65 -8.12
CA LEU A 17 10.22 -1.80 -6.68
C LEU A 17 9.21 -2.90 -6.35
N TYR A 18 8.07 -2.85 -7.03
CA TYR A 18 6.98 -3.81 -6.85
C TYR A 18 7.43 -5.23 -7.19
N ILE A 19 8.04 -5.40 -8.36
CA ILE A 19 8.50 -6.69 -8.87
C ILE A 19 9.58 -7.26 -7.97
N GLU A 20 10.59 -6.47 -7.62
CA GLU A 20 11.68 -6.90 -6.75
C GLU A 20 11.17 -7.35 -5.38
N TYR A 21 10.32 -6.56 -4.75
CA TYR A 21 9.79 -6.91 -3.43
C TYR A 21 9.05 -8.25 -3.47
N TYR A 22 8.04 -8.36 -4.32
CA TYR A 22 7.21 -9.57 -4.32
C TYR A 22 7.93 -10.81 -4.81
N ASN A 23 8.74 -10.69 -5.85
CA ASN A 23 9.42 -11.86 -6.41
C ASN A 23 10.57 -12.34 -5.52
N THR A 24 11.19 -11.44 -4.75
CA THR A 24 12.30 -11.78 -3.84
C THR A 24 11.80 -12.18 -2.45
N CYS A 25 10.86 -11.43 -1.88
CA CYS A 25 10.43 -11.60 -0.49
C CYS A 25 9.24 -12.55 -0.33
N GLU A 26 8.38 -12.66 -1.32
CA GLU A 26 7.13 -13.45 -1.26
C GLU A 26 7.05 -14.56 -2.32
N GLU A 27 8.15 -14.85 -2.99
CA GLU A 27 8.27 -15.92 -4.00
C GLU A 27 7.21 -15.82 -5.11
N SER A 28 6.81 -14.61 -5.43
CA SER A 28 5.86 -14.34 -6.52
C SER A 28 6.56 -14.37 -7.88
N CYS A 29 5.78 -14.27 -8.95
CA CYS A 29 6.28 -14.27 -10.33
C CYS A 29 5.72 -13.10 -11.15
N TRP A 30 5.71 -11.91 -10.57
CA TRP A 30 5.26 -10.70 -11.24
C TRP A 30 6.16 -10.36 -12.43
N THR A 31 5.53 -9.91 -13.51
CA THR A 31 6.20 -9.36 -14.70
C THR A 31 5.88 -7.87 -14.80
N GLU A 32 6.57 -7.15 -15.68
CA GLU A 32 6.22 -5.73 -15.93
C GLU A 32 4.78 -5.58 -16.39
N GLU A 33 4.29 -6.50 -17.23
CA GLU A 33 2.91 -6.49 -17.71
C GLU A 33 1.90 -6.70 -16.57
N THR A 34 2.08 -7.74 -15.78
CA THR A 34 1.12 -8.07 -14.72
C THR A 34 1.19 -7.09 -13.55
N ALA A 35 2.37 -6.66 -13.17
CA ALA A 35 2.55 -5.65 -12.12
C ALA A 35 2.01 -4.29 -12.57
N GLY A 36 2.29 -3.88 -13.80
CA GLY A 36 1.75 -2.64 -14.37
C GLY A 36 0.23 -2.65 -14.41
N LYS A 37 -0.37 -3.76 -14.81
CA LYS A 37 -1.82 -3.92 -14.79
C LYS A 37 -2.39 -3.81 -13.39
N ARG A 38 -1.80 -4.50 -12.41
CA ARG A 38 -2.25 -4.44 -11.01
C ARG A 38 -2.22 -3.02 -10.45
N ILE A 39 -1.10 -2.33 -10.63
CA ILE A 39 -0.93 -0.96 -10.14
C ILE A 39 -1.92 -0.01 -10.84
N CYS A 40 -2.06 -0.14 -12.15
CA CYS A 40 -2.99 0.67 -12.93
C CYS A 40 -4.45 0.45 -12.46
N GLN A 41 -4.83 -0.79 -12.15
CA GLN A 41 -6.18 -1.08 -11.64
C GLN A 41 -6.48 -0.30 -10.36
N VAL A 42 -5.54 -0.22 -9.43
CA VAL A 42 -5.75 0.52 -8.19
C VAL A 42 -5.77 2.03 -8.44
N LEU A 43 -4.81 2.54 -9.20
CA LEU A 43 -4.70 3.98 -9.45
C LEU A 43 -5.86 4.55 -10.26
N THR A 44 -6.55 3.73 -11.03
CA THR A 44 -7.69 4.14 -11.86
C THR A 44 -9.05 3.77 -11.27
N MET A 45 -9.09 3.20 -10.08
CA MET A 45 -10.35 2.99 -9.36
C MET A 45 -11.00 4.32 -9.03
N GLN A 46 -12.33 4.30 -8.93
CA GLN A 46 -13.06 5.45 -8.40
C GLN A 46 -12.59 5.73 -6.98
N ASP A 47 -12.35 7.00 -6.67
CA ASP A 47 -11.86 7.47 -5.36
C ASP A 47 -10.51 6.87 -4.94
N SER A 48 -9.70 6.49 -5.92
CA SER A 48 -8.32 6.10 -5.69
C SER A 48 -7.53 7.23 -5.05
N TYR A 49 -6.68 6.89 -4.08
CA TYR A 49 -5.77 7.83 -3.46
C TYR A 49 -4.51 7.08 -3.02
N SER A 50 -3.38 7.47 -3.53
CA SER A 50 -2.12 6.76 -3.34
C SER A 50 -0.97 7.75 -3.15
N LEU A 51 0.07 7.35 -2.42
CA LEU A 51 1.21 8.20 -2.12
C LEU A 51 2.51 7.55 -2.61
N ILE A 52 3.41 8.37 -3.12
CA ILE A 52 4.76 7.96 -3.50
C ILE A 52 5.77 8.74 -2.67
N MET A 53 6.80 8.06 -2.21
CA MET A 53 7.86 8.64 -1.39
C MET A 53 9.18 8.62 -2.18
N LYS A 54 9.82 9.79 -2.23
CA LYS A 54 11.08 9.99 -2.96
C LYS A 54 12.13 10.60 -2.03
N ASP A 55 13.39 10.26 -2.26
CA ASP A 55 14.52 10.90 -1.59
C ASP A 55 14.80 12.29 -2.16
N ASP A 56 15.82 12.96 -1.64
CA ASP A 56 16.20 14.32 -2.07
C ASP A 56 16.72 14.36 -3.50
N ALA A 57 17.15 13.22 -4.07
CA ALA A 57 17.55 13.09 -5.46
C ALA A 57 16.38 12.73 -6.40
N GLY A 58 15.18 12.56 -5.85
CA GLY A 58 13.99 12.18 -6.62
C GLY A 58 13.87 10.68 -6.88
N VAL A 59 14.69 9.86 -6.22
CA VAL A 59 14.63 8.40 -6.35
C VAL A 59 13.49 7.86 -5.49
N VAL A 60 12.68 6.96 -6.07
CA VAL A 60 11.55 6.35 -5.37
C VAL A 60 12.05 5.41 -4.27
N CYS A 61 11.64 5.69 -3.04
CA CYS A 61 11.98 4.89 -1.87
C CYS A 61 10.83 4.00 -1.40
N GLY A 62 9.61 4.32 -1.79
CA GLY A 62 8.44 3.54 -1.42
C GLY A 62 7.16 4.14 -1.96
N PHE A 63 6.08 3.40 -1.81
CA PHE A 63 4.75 3.87 -2.17
C PHE A 63 3.68 3.11 -1.39
N VAL A 64 2.51 3.71 -1.29
CA VAL A 64 1.31 3.09 -0.74
C VAL A 64 0.14 3.43 -1.64
N MET A 65 -0.68 2.45 -1.96
CA MET A 65 -1.82 2.66 -2.83
C MET A 65 -3.09 2.02 -2.31
N GLY A 66 -4.21 2.67 -2.61
CA GLY A 66 -5.53 2.24 -2.19
C GLY A 66 -6.60 3.20 -2.65
N TYR A 67 -7.75 3.13 -2.01
CA TYR A 67 -8.91 3.92 -2.40
C TYR A 67 -9.86 4.15 -1.22
N PHE A 68 -10.64 5.22 -1.29
CA PHE A 68 -11.72 5.48 -0.35
C PHE A 68 -12.91 4.59 -0.67
N LYS A 69 -13.43 3.90 0.36
CA LYS A 69 -14.53 2.96 0.23
C LYS A 69 -15.76 3.48 0.96
N GLN A 70 -16.85 3.63 0.24
CA GLN A 70 -18.10 4.08 0.83
C GLN A 70 -18.82 2.94 1.53
N TYR A 71 -19.16 3.13 2.79
CA TYR A 71 -20.07 2.31 3.56
C TYR A 71 -21.40 3.06 3.74
N ASP A 72 -22.34 2.49 4.47
CA ASP A 72 -23.67 3.09 4.68
C ASP A 72 -23.61 4.43 5.42
N ASP A 73 -22.77 4.55 6.44
CA ASP A 73 -22.70 5.74 7.30
C ASP A 73 -21.28 6.28 7.50
N ILE A 74 -20.26 5.61 6.99
CA ILE A 74 -18.86 6.07 7.06
C ILE A 74 -18.14 5.89 5.73
N VAL A 75 -16.99 6.52 5.61
CA VAL A 75 -16.03 6.27 4.55
C VAL A 75 -14.82 5.62 5.19
N GLY A 76 -14.37 4.50 4.64
CA GLY A 76 -13.11 3.87 5.00
C GLY A 76 -12.05 4.11 3.93
N TYR A 77 -10.81 3.75 4.21
CA TYR A 77 -9.77 3.67 3.21
C TYR A 77 -9.28 2.23 3.12
N THR A 78 -9.33 1.65 1.92
CA THR A 78 -8.83 0.31 1.67
C THR A 78 -7.41 0.41 1.14
N LEU A 79 -6.46 -0.05 1.95
CA LEU A 79 -5.05 -0.10 1.58
C LEU A 79 -4.80 -1.37 0.79
N GLU A 80 -4.35 -1.24 -0.46
CA GLU A 80 -4.10 -2.36 -1.36
C GLU A 80 -2.65 -2.82 -1.35
N GLU A 81 -1.70 -1.89 -1.32
CA GLU A 81 -0.27 -2.19 -1.30
C GLU A 81 0.51 -1.12 -0.54
N ILE A 82 1.52 -1.54 0.23
CA ILE A 82 2.54 -0.66 0.77
C ILE A 82 3.90 -1.34 0.62
N ILE A 83 4.83 -0.67 -0.03
CA ILE A 83 6.15 -1.23 -0.34
C ILE A 83 7.22 -0.17 -0.08
N ILE A 84 8.31 -0.59 0.57
CA ILE A 84 9.53 0.19 0.75
C ILE A 84 10.66 -0.52 0.01
N ALA A 85 11.46 0.25 -0.72
CA ALA A 85 12.64 -0.26 -1.43
C ALA A 85 13.54 -1.08 -0.49
N ALA A 86 14.10 -2.18 -1.00
CA ALA A 86 14.88 -3.12 -0.19
C ALA A 86 16.00 -2.44 0.59
N GLU A 87 16.74 -1.55 -0.07
CA GLU A 87 17.86 -0.79 0.51
C GLU A 87 17.41 0.24 1.55
N GLU A 88 16.12 0.58 1.57
CA GLU A 88 15.55 1.57 2.48
C GLU A 88 14.73 0.93 3.62
N GLN A 89 14.63 -0.40 3.64
CA GLN A 89 13.92 -1.11 4.71
C GLN A 89 14.65 -1.04 6.04
N ASN A 90 13.89 -1.28 7.13
CA ASN A 90 14.40 -1.25 8.51
C ASN A 90 14.95 0.12 8.97
N LYS A 91 14.57 1.19 8.29
CA LYS A 91 14.91 2.58 8.65
C LYS A 91 13.70 3.38 9.15
N GLY A 92 12.58 2.71 9.39
CA GLY A 92 11.35 3.35 9.84
C GLY A 92 10.52 4.03 8.75
N LEU A 93 10.90 3.90 7.49
CA LEU A 93 10.22 4.58 6.38
C LEU A 93 8.81 4.02 6.11
N GLY A 94 8.60 2.72 6.32
CA GLY A 94 7.27 2.13 6.21
C GLY A 94 6.30 2.71 7.23
N SER A 95 6.73 2.84 8.48
CA SER A 95 5.94 3.46 9.55
C SER A 95 5.71 4.95 9.28
N TYR A 96 6.69 5.65 8.74
CA TYR A 96 6.57 7.04 8.34
C TYR A 96 5.54 7.24 7.23
N LEU A 97 5.62 6.42 6.18
CA LEU A 97 4.68 6.46 5.06
C LEU A 97 3.25 6.11 5.52
N MET A 98 3.10 5.11 6.39
CA MET A 98 1.80 4.74 6.96
C MET A 98 1.19 5.87 7.79
N ALA A 99 2.00 6.53 8.64
CA ALA A 99 1.53 7.65 9.45
C ALA A 99 1.11 8.85 8.59
N GLU A 100 1.84 9.11 7.52
CA GLU A 100 1.48 10.17 6.56
C GLU A 100 0.18 9.84 5.83
N LEU A 101 0.02 8.59 5.37
CA LEU A 101 -1.23 8.14 4.78
C LEU A 101 -2.40 8.31 5.74
N GLU A 102 -2.25 7.82 6.97
CA GLU A 102 -3.29 7.92 8.01
C GLU A 102 -3.72 9.38 8.21
N SER A 103 -2.75 10.27 8.36
CA SER A 103 -3.03 11.70 8.54
C SER A 103 -3.85 12.28 7.39
N ARG A 104 -3.48 11.95 6.15
CA ARG A 104 -4.15 12.49 4.96
C ARG A 104 -5.53 11.89 4.74
N VAL A 105 -5.71 10.59 4.90
CA VAL A 105 -7.03 9.97 4.70
C VAL A 105 -8.01 10.35 5.81
N LYS A 106 -7.52 10.53 7.04
CA LYS A 106 -8.32 11.08 8.14
C LYS A 106 -8.81 12.49 7.83
N ALA A 107 -7.91 13.36 7.38
CA ALA A 107 -8.26 14.72 6.99
C ALA A 107 -9.27 14.75 5.84
N ALA A 108 -9.25 13.76 4.97
CA ALA A 108 -10.20 13.62 3.85
C ALA A 108 -11.54 12.98 4.28
N GLY A 109 -11.70 12.60 5.55
CA GLY A 109 -12.97 12.11 6.09
C GLY A 109 -13.07 10.60 6.32
N ALA A 110 -12.01 9.85 6.10
CA ALA A 110 -12.01 8.42 6.40
C ALA A 110 -12.07 8.16 7.91
N SER A 111 -12.86 7.20 8.32
CA SER A 111 -13.01 6.78 9.71
C SER A 111 -12.10 5.61 10.09
N CYS A 112 -11.58 4.89 9.11
CA CYS A 112 -10.69 3.75 9.32
C CYS A 112 -9.82 3.48 8.09
N ILE A 113 -8.78 2.70 8.29
CA ILE A 113 -8.01 2.05 7.22
C ILE A 113 -8.20 0.55 7.41
N GLU A 114 -8.56 -0.15 6.34
CA GLU A 114 -8.67 -1.61 6.32
C GLU A 114 -7.74 -2.20 5.27
N LEU A 115 -7.27 -3.42 5.51
CA LEU A 115 -6.38 -4.12 4.57
C LEU A 115 -6.44 -5.62 4.78
N GLN A 116 -5.96 -6.36 3.79
CA GLN A 116 -5.66 -7.78 3.90
C GLN A 116 -4.15 -7.94 4.01
N ALA A 117 -3.68 -8.60 5.07
CA ALA A 117 -2.27 -8.84 5.29
C ALA A 117 -1.96 -10.33 5.21
N VAL A 118 -0.77 -10.65 4.70
CA VAL A 118 -0.23 -12.01 4.81
C VAL A 118 -0.08 -12.35 6.30
N LYS A 119 -0.53 -13.56 6.67
CA LYS A 119 -0.48 -14.02 8.05
C LYS A 119 0.92 -14.52 8.38
N ASP A 120 1.81 -13.61 8.73
CA ASP A 120 3.17 -13.91 9.19
C ASP A 120 3.61 -12.94 10.27
N GLU A 121 4.72 -13.24 10.91
CA GLU A 121 5.24 -12.46 12.02
C GLU A 121 5.66 -11.04 11.62
N MET A 122 6.25 -10.88 10.46
CA MET A 122 6.72 -9.58 9.95
C MET A 122 5.55 -8.63 9.71
N HIS A 123 4.49 -9.09 9.03
CA HIS A 123 3.30 -8.29 8.76
C HIS A 123 2.52 -7.98 10.04
N GLU A 124 2.38 -8.95 10.94
CA GLU A 124 1.73 -8.71 12.24
C GLU A 124 2.46 -7.65 13.05
N ARG A 125 3.78 -7.69 13.06
CA ARG A 125 4.60 -6.71 13.78
C ARG A 125 4.46 -5.32 13.18
N PHE A 126 4.56 -5.22 11.85
CA PHE A 126 4.46 -3.94 11.14
C PHE A 126 3.11 -3.28 11.35
N TYR A 127 2.03 -4.01 11.09
CA TYR A 127 0.68 -3.46 11.20
C TYR A 127 0.26 -3.28 12.66
N GLY A 128 0.63 -4.19 13.54
CA GLY A 128 0.36 -4.06 14.98
C GLY A 128 1.01 -2.81 15.59
N LYS A 129 2.24 -2.51 15.19
CA LYS A 129 2.96 -1.31 15.61
C LYS A 129 2.26 -0.03 15.13
N ALA A 130 1.61 -0.07 13.97
CA ALA A 130 0.82 1.04 13.43
C ALA A 130 -0.59 1.13 14.04
N GLY A 131 -0.95 0.22 14.96
CA GLY A 131 -2.23 0.25 15.65
C GLY A 131 -3.33 -0.59 15.01
N PHE A 132 -3.02 -1.36 13.97
CA PHE A 132 -4.00 -2.25 13.35
C PHE A 132 -4.28 -3.46 14.23
N LYS A 133 -5.53 -3.91 14.19
CA LYS A 133 -6.01 -5.10 14.90
C LYS A 133 -6.78 -5.99 13.93
N ASP A 134 -6.77 -7.28 14.20
CA ASP A 134 -7.56 -8.24 13.41
C ASP A 134 -9.06 -7.93 13.52
N ALA A 135 -9.73 -7.89 12.38
CA ALA A 135 -11.18 -7.78 12.34
C ALA A 135 -11.79 -9.15 12.72
N LYS A 136 -12.44 -9.22 13.88
CA LYS A 136 -12.94 -10.49 14.42
C LYS A 136 -14.20 -11.01 13.75
N ASN A 137 -14.92 -10.14 13.02
CA ASN A 137 -16.17 -10.46 12.36
C ASN A 137 -16.05 -10.71 10.85
N PHE A 138 -14.81 -10.72 10.32
CA PHE A 138 -14.55 -10.96 8.90
C PHE A 138 -13.51 -12.04 8.71
N VAL A 139 -13.69 -12.83 7.65
CA VAL A 139 -12.67 -13.74 7.13
C VAL A 139 -12.62 -13.61 5.61
N MET A 140 -11.45 -13.78 5.04
CA MET A 140 -11.31 -13.90 3.60
C MET A 140 -11.72 -15.32 3.18
N LYS A 141 -12.59 -15.45 2.18
CA LYS A 141 -12.99 -16.74 1.62
C LYS A 141 -12.58 -16.80 0.16
N VAL A 142 -12.00 -17.91 -0.25
CA VAL A 142 -11.51 -18.15 -1.61
C VAL A 142 -12.05 -19.46 -2.11
N LYS A 143 -12.42 -19.50 -3.40
CA LYS A 143 -12.81 -20.73 -4.09
C LYS A 143 -11.96 -20.83 -5.35
N TRP A 144 -11.21 -21.90 -5.45
CA TRP A 144 -10.42 -22.21 -6.63
C TRP A 144 -11.17 -23.21 -7.52
N TRP A 145 -10.99 -23.13 -8.84
CA TRP A 145 -11.54 -24.09 -9.80
C TRP A 145 -10.52 -24.50 -10.85
#